data_f097b7e53e1b10d0c35416304adbc19d
#
_entry.id   f097b7e53e1b10d0c35416304adbc19d
#
_cell.length_a   1.000
_cell.length_b   1.000
_cell.length_c   1.000
_cell.angle_alpha   90.00
_cell.angle_beta   90.00
_cell.angle_gamma   90.00
#
_symmetry.space_group_name_H-M   'P 1'
#
loop_
_entity.id
_entity.type
_entity.pdbx_description
1 polymer ?
#
loop_
_entity_poly.entity_id
_entity_poly.type
_entity_poly.pdbx_seq_one_letter_code
_entity_poly.pdbx_strand_id
1 'polypeptide(L)'
;MALAANLLVLFAMVLVMRPSFETNDDIVFAELGSGLRGVKDAHLVFQNYGLGVIYRFLYAVTGRLPWYTIFQYVILLVAFTAVTYVLMNRLEGISGLCLSLILVCGFGYEGYIHLQFTKTAGIAAAASVFLLLYVLEKERWSWAEAVFGICLGIMA
;
A
#
# COMPACT_ATOMS: atom_id res chain seq x y z
N MET A 1 10.07 -11.80 -9.18
CA MET A 1 10.33 -12.42 -7.85
C MET A 1 9.78 -11.57 -6.72
N ALA A 2 10.11 -10.26 -6.62
CA ALA A 2 9.65 -9.41 -5.50
C ALA A 2 8.14 -9.43 -5.27
N LEU A 3 7.33 -9.18 -6.30
CA LEU A 3 5.86 -9.21 -6.20
C LEU A 3 5.33 -10.57 -5.73
N ALA A 4 5.86 -11.67 -6.27
CA ALA A 4 5.42 -13.02 -5.88
C ALA A 4 5.71 -13.32 -4.40
N ALA A 5 6.88 -12.93 -3.90
CA ALA A 5 7.23 -13.09 -2.48
C ALA A 5 6.29 -12.28 -1.59
N ASN A 6 6.02 -11.02 -1.93
CA ASN A 6 5.11 -10.18 -1.16
C ASN A 6 3.64 -10.65 -1.21
N LEU A 7 3.18 -11.17 -2.35
CA LEU A 7 1.86 -11.80 -2.44
C LEU A 7 1.74 -13.02 -1.53
N LEU A 8 2.76 -13.87 -1.48
CA LEU A 8 2.78 -15.03 -0.58
C LEU A 8 2.70 -14.61 0.88
N VAL A 9 3.47 -13.59 1.29
CA VAL A 9 3.42 -13.06 2.66
C VAL A 9 2.05 -12.47 2.97
N LEU A 10 1.50 -11.63 2.08
CA LEU A 10 0.16 -11.06 2.24
C LEU A 10 -0.90 -12.15 2.43
N PHE A 11 -0.94 -13.13 1.51
CA PHE A 11 -1.93 -14.22 1.61
C PHE A 11 -1.73 -15.07 2.87
N ALA A 12 -0.49 -15.40 3.23
CA ALA A 12 -0.21 -16.15 4.45
C ALA A 12 -0.70 -15.39 5.69
N MET A 13 -0.42 -14.09 5.80
CA MET A 13 -0.86 -13.27 6.92
C MET A 13 -2.39 -13.17 6.99
N VAL A 14 -3.04 -12.84 5.88
CA VAL A 14 -4.51 -12.69 5.84
C VAL A 14 -5.25 -14.01 6.10
N LEU A 15 -4.68 -15.15 5.66
CA LEU A 15 -5.29 -16.46 5.90
C LEU A 15 -5.12 -16.95 7.36
N VAL A 16 -3.98 -16.65 7.98
CA VAL A 16 -3.66 -17.12 9.34
C VAL A 16 -4.19 -16.19 10.41
N MET A 17 -4.18 -14.89 10.13
CA MET A 17 -4.58 -13.84 11.06
C MET A 17 -5.91 -13.23 10.63
N ARG A 18 -6.60 -12.58 11.56
CA ARG A 18 -7.88 -11.89 11.28
C ARG A 18 -7.62 -10.40 11.11
N PRO A 19 -7.59 -9.89 9.87
CA PRO A 19 -7.41 -8.46 9.63
C PRO A 19 -8.56 -7.65 10.21
N SER A 20 -8.25 -6.48 10.74
CA SER A 20 -9.23 -5.53 11.26
C SER A 20 -8.77 -4.11 11.01
N PHE A 21 -9.69 -3.16 10.97
CA PHE A 21 -9.32 -1.76 11.07
C PHE A 21 -8.87 -1.44 12.50
N GLU A 22 -7.79 -0.70 12.63
CA GLU A 22 -7.25 -0.31 13.92
C GLU A 22 -8.00 0.89 14.50
N THR A 23 -8.48 1.77 13.65
CA THR A 23 -9.19 2.99 14.06
C THR A 23 -10.62 3.04 13.56
N ASN A 24 -11.47 3.75 14.30
CA ASN A 24 -12.86 4.01 13.89
C ASN A 24 -12.92 4.89 12.64
N ASP A 25 -11.89 5.70 12.38
CA ASP A 25 -11.84 6.58 11.21
C ASP A 25 -11.85 5.79 9.90
N ASP A 26 -11.12 4.67 9.83
CA ASP A 26 -11.11 3.78 8.67
C ASP A 26 -12.49 3.19 8.37
N ILE A 27 -13.24 2.85 9.42
CA ILE A 27 -14.63 2.40 9.29
C ILE A 27 -15.49 3.52 8.72
N VAL A 28 -15.36 4.74 9.28
CA VAL A 28 -16.11 5.92 8.82
C VAL A 28 -15.81 6.21 7.35
N PHE A 29 -14.54 6.16 6.94
CA PHE A 29 -14.16 6.42 5.54
C PHE A 29 -14.68 5.36 4.58
N ALA A 30 -14.65 4.09 4.98
CA ALA A 30 -15.24 3.02 4.20
C ALA A 30 -16.76 3.20 4.03
N GLU A 31 -17.46 3.63 5.09
CA GLU A 31 -18.91 3.91 5.08
C GLU A 31 -19.27 5.15 4.24
N LEU A 32 -18.50 6.25 4.36
CA LEU A 32 -18.71 7.47 3.57
C LEU A 32 -18.47 7.19 2.07
N GLY A 33 -17.35 6.57 1.72
CA GLY A 33 -17.02 6.25 0.34
C GLY A 33 -18.04 5.29 -0.31
N SER A 34 -18.52 4.31 0.44
CA SER A 34 -19.51 3.34 -0.05
C SER A 34 -20.95 3.89 -0.10
N GLY A 35 -21.24 4.97 0.62
CA GLY A 35 -22.57 5.53 0.75
C GLY A 35 -23.46 4.85 1.79
N LEU A 36 -22.89 4.02 2.67
CA LEU A 36 -23.64 3.39 3.78
C LEU A 36 -24.21 4.41 4.78
N ARG A 37 -23.62 5.61 4.85
CA ARG A 37 -24.14 6.74 5.65
C ARG A 37 -25.07 7.67 4.87
N GLY A 38 -25.53 7.29 3.68
CA GLY A 38 -26.42 8.09 2.84
C GLY A 38 -25.87 8.31 1.45
N VAL A 39 -25.31 9.49 1.16
CA VAL A 39 -24.72 9.80 -0.16
C VAL A 39 -23.25 9.44 -0.16
N LYS A 40 -22.76 8.85 -1.27
CA LYS A 40 -21.33 8.58 -1.47
C LYS A 40 -20.56 9.90 -1.50
N ASP A 41 -19.66 10.11 -0.56
CA ASP A 41 -18.87 11.31 -0.42
C ASP A 41 -17.38 11.03 -0.73
N ALA A 42 -16.76 11.96 -1.45
CA ALA A 42 -15.34 11.94 -1.75
C ALA A 42 -14.51 12.74 -0.73
N HIS A 43 -15.14 13.48 0.18
CA HIS A 43 -14.47 14.29 1.20
C HIS A 43 -14.19 13.43 2.44
N LEU A 44 -13.17 12.59 2.32
CA LEU A 44 -12.68 11.79 3.45
C LEU A 44 -11.71 12.65 4.26
N VAL A 45 -12.04 12.85 5.54
CA VAL A 45 -11.20 13.65 6.45
C VAL A 45 -9.80 13.04 6.54
N PHE A 46 -8.75 13.87 6.49
CA PHE A 46 -7.35 13.44 6.53
C PHE A 46 -6.85 12.63 5.32
N GLN A 47 -7.66 12.43 4.29
CA GLN A 47 -7.22 11.77 3.07
C GLN A 47 -7.18 12.73 1.88
N ASN A 48 -6.32 12.41 0.90
CA ASN A 48 -6.27 13.15 -0.35
C ASN A 48 -7.63 13.08 -1.07
N TYR A 49 -8.18 14.23 -1.44
CA TYR A 49 -9.46 14.32 -2.16
C TYR A 49 -9.49 13.45 -3.43
N GLY A 50 -8.36 13.35 -4.14
CA GLY A 50 -8.24 12.50 -5.32
C GLY A 50 -8.51 11.03 -5.03
N LEU A 51 -8.03 10.52 -3.88
CA LEU A 51 -8.35 9.16 -3.43
C LEU A 51 -9.84 8.99 -3.12
N GLY A 52 -10.44 9.98 -2.47
CA GLY A 52 -11.89 9.97 -2.21
C GLY A 52 -12.71 9.91 -3.50
N VAL A 53 -12.31 10.63 -4.56
CA VAL A 53 -12.94 10.57 -5.89
C VAL A 53 -12.79 9.17 -6.50
N ILE A 54 -11.61 8.55 -6.37
CA ILE A 54 -11.37 7.18 -6.84
C ILE A 54 -12.29 6.19 -6.11
N TYR A 55 -12.38 6.26 -4.78
CA TYR A 55 -13.28 5.40 -3.99
C TYR A 55 -14.73 5.58 -4.41
N ARG A 56 -15.19 6.83 -4.50
CA ARG A 56 -16.56 7.15 -4.95
C ARG A 56 -16.86 6.53 -6.32
N PHE A 57 -15.93 6.63 -7.27
CA PHE A 57 -16.05 6.02 -8.60
C PHE A 57 -16.12 4.49 -8.52
N LEU A 58 -15.20 3.86 -7.81
CA LEU A 58 -15.15 2.39 -7.67
C LEU A 58 -16.42 1.84 -7.01
N TYR A 59 -16.92 2.50 -5.97
CA TYR A 59 -18.19 2.13 -5.33
C TYR A 59 -19.40 2.44 -6.20
N ALA A 60 -19.31 3.35 -7.18
CA ALA A 60 -20.37 3.58 -8.15
C ALA A 60 -20.42 2.47 -9.20
N VAL A 61 -19.26 1.95 -9.62
CA VAL A 61 -19.16 0.84 -10.58
C VAL A 61 -19.61 -0.46 -9.96
N THR A 62 -19.17 -0.76 -8.73
CA THR A 62 -19.64 -1.93 -7.98
C THR A 62 -19.60 -1.68 -6.47
N GLY A 63 -20.79 -1.57 -5.89
CA GLY A 63 -20.96 -1.37 -4.44
C GLY A 63 -20.82 -2.66 -3.60
N ARG A 64 -20.54 -3.80 -4.23
CA ARG A 64 -20.45 -5.10 -3.54
C ARG A 64 -19.07 -5.39 -2.95
N LEU A 65 -18.04 -4.70 -3.43
CA LEU A 65 -16.66 -4.91 -2.99
C LEU A 65 -16.24 -3.82 -1.97
N PRO A 66 -15.45 -4.18 -0.96
CA PRO A 66 -14.93 -3.23 0.02
C PRO A 66 -13.73 -2.46 -0.57
N TRP A 67 -13.99 -1.56 -1.52
CA TRP A 67 -12.95 -0.88 -2.29
C TRP A 67 -11.94 -0.13 -1.44
N TYR A 68 -12.40 0.50 -0.34
CA TYR A 68 -11.52 1.18 0.59
C TYR A 68 -10.44 0.23 1.14
N THR A 69 -10.85 -0.93 1.62
CA THR A 69 -9.95 -1.97 2.14
C THR A 69 -9.04 -2.54 1.06
N ILE A 70 -9.61 -2.89 -0.10
CA ILE A 70 -8.86 -3.44 -1.24
C ILE A 70 -7.76 -2.46 -1.67
N PHE A 71 -8.07 -1.17 -1.73
CA PHE A 71 -7.11 -0.15 -2.18
C PHE A 71 -5.96 0.01 -1.19
N GLN A 72 -6.21 -0.03 0.12
CA GLN A 72 -5.15 -0.03 1.13
C GLN A 72 -4.23 -1.25 0.98
N TYR A 73 -4.77 -2.45 0.78
CA TYR A 73 -3.96 -3.64 0.51
C TYR A 73 -3.14 -3.52 -0.77
N VAL A 74 -3.68 -2.95 -1.82
CA VAL A 74 -2.95 -2.72 -3.07
C VAL A 74 -1.79 -1.76 -2.85
N ILE A 75 -2.00 -0.63 -2.16
CA ILE A 75 -0.94 0.33 -1.85
C ILE A 75 0.17 -0.32 -1.02
N LEU A 76 -0.17 -1.04 0.04
CA LEU A 76 0.79 -1.75 0.89
C LEU A 76 1.58 -2.81 0.12
N LEU A 77 0.90 -3.62 -0.71
CA LEU A 77 1.55 -4.62 -1.54
C LEU A 77 2.55 -3.98 -2.51
N VAL A 78 2.16 -2.88 -3.14
CA VAL A 78 3.03 -2.12 -4.06
C VAL A 78 4.21 -1.53 -3.31
N ALA A 79 3.99 -0.92 -2.14
CA ALA A 79 5.04 -0.35 -1.30
C ALA A 79 6.07 -1.39 -0.86
N PHE A 80 5.62 -2.51 -0.29
CA PHE A 80 6.52 -3.60 0.10
C PHE A 80 7.23 -4.25 -1.09
N THR A 81 6.55 -4.33 -2.25
CA THR A 81 7.20 -4.83 -3.47
C THR A 81 8.32 -3.89 -3.94
N ALA A 82 8.12 -2.58 -3.84
CA ALA A 82 9.16 -1.59 -4.16
C ALA A 82 10.37 -1.73 -3.22
N VAL A 83 10.14 -1.87 -1.91
CA VAL A 83 11.21 -2.10 -0.92
C VAL A 83 11.96 -3.39 -1.22
N THR A 84 11.23 -4.49 -1.44
CA THR A 84 11.84 -5.79 -1.79
C THR A 84 12.65 -5.70 -3.08
N TYR A 85 12.13 -5.01 -4.10
CA TYR A 85 12.83 -4.79 -5.36
C TYR A 85 14.16 -4.07 -5.15
N VAL A 86 14.17 -2.99 -4.38
CA VAL A 86 15.39 -2.22 -4.09
C VAL A 86 16.40 -3.07 -3.34
N LEU A 87 15.99 -3.78 -2.28
CA LEU A 87 16.88 -4.62 -1.48
C LEU A 87 17.49 -5.76 -2.29
N MET A 88 16.69 -6.42 -3.14
CA MET A 88 17.17 -7.49 -4.01
C MET A 88 18.18 -7.01 -5.08
N ASN A 89 18.11 -5.73 -5.47
CA ASN A 89 19.05 -5.16 -6.43
C ASN A 89 20.30 -4.53 -5.76
N ARG A 90 20.23 -4.25 -4.46
CA ARG A 90 21.34 -3.65 -3.69
C ARG A 90 22.19 -4.67 -2.98
N LEU A 91 21.62 -5.77 -2.56
CA LEU A 91 22.32 -6.79 -1.79
C LEU A 91 22.56 -8.02 -2.66
N GLU A 92 23.73 -8.60 -2.53
CA GLU A 92 24.13 -9.77 -3.31
C GLU A 92 23.43 -11.06 -2.85
N GLY A 93 23.14 -11.92 -3.81
CA GLY A 93 22.60 -13.25 -3.58
C GLY A 93 21.23 -13.24 -2.92
N ILE A 94 21.03 -14.11 -1.93
CA ILE A 94 19.76 -14.29 -1.21
C ILE A 94 19.56 -13.25 -0.10
N SER A 95 20.58 -12.48 0.26
CA SER A 95 20.55 -11.55 1.40
C SER A 95 19.46 -10.48 1.27
N GLY A 96 19.29 -9.94 0.05
CA GLY A 96 18.27 -8.94 -0.23
C GLY A 96 16.84 -9.49 -0.04
N LEU A 97 16.60 -10.73 -0.46
CA LEU A 97 15.31 -11.38 -0.25
C LEU A 97 15.07 -11.68 1.24
N CYS A 98 16.06 -12.22 1.94
CA CYS A 98 15.92 -12.51 3.38
C CYS A 98 15.65 -11.25 4.19
N LEU A 99 16.40 -10.17 3.96
CA LEU A 99 16.19 -8.91 4.66
C LEU A 99 14.82 -8.32 4.34
N SER A 100 14.40 -8.35 3.07
CA SER A 100 13.07 -7.86 2.69
C SER A 100 11.95 -8.67 3.33
N LEU A 101 12.06 -10.00 3.42
CA LEU A 101 11.06 -10.83 4.08
C LEU A 101 10.97 -10.52 5.57
N ILE A 102 12.09 -10.29 6.26
CA ILE A 102 12.09 -9.88 7.67
C ILE A 102 11.35 -8.55 7.84
N LEU A 103 11.66 -7.55 7.00
CA LEU A 103 11.00 -6.25 7.03
C LEU A 103 9.50 -6.36 6.70
N VAL A 104 9.16 -7.10 5.64
CA VAL A 104 7.77 -7.28 5.23
C VAL A 104 6.98 -8.08 6.27
N CYS A 105 7.55 -9.07 6.92
CA CYS A 105 6.88 -9.79 8.00
C CYS A 105 6.66 -8.89 9.23
N GLY A 106 7.62 -8.06 9.61
CA GLY A 106 7.49 -7.15 10.75
C GLY A 106 6.49 -6.02 10.48
N PHE A 107 6.75 -5.20 9.45
CA PHE A 107 5.88 -4.06 9.11
C PHE A 107 4.57 -4.50 8.45
N GLY A 108 4.54 -5.64 7.77
CA GLY A 108 3.34 -6.19 7.17
C GLY A 108 2.33 -6.68 8.20
N TYR A 109 2.78 -7.16 9.37
CA TYR A 109 1.87 -7.42 10.48
C TYR A 109 1.08 -6.16 10.85
N GLU A 110 1.77 -5.04 11.05
CA GLU A 110 1.12 -3.77 11.35
C GLU A 110 0.29 -3.21 10.17
N GLY A 111 0.76 -3.38 8.94
CA GLY A 111 0.07 -2.85 7.75
C GLY A 111 -1.09 -3.71 7.29
N TYR A 112 -0.91 -5.04 7.19
CA TYR A 112 -1.93 -5.93 6.63
C TYR A 112 -2.96 -6.41 7.64
N ILE A 113 -2.59 -6.53 8.92
CA ILE A 113 -3.48 -7.07 9.95
C ILE A 113 -4.17 -5.97 10.75
N HIS A 114 -3.45 -4.93 11.10
CA HIS A 114 -3.97 -3.74 11.76
C HIS A 114 -4.09 -2.58 10.75
N LEU A 115 -5.07 -2.70 9.83
CA LEU A 115 -5.24 -1.75 8.74
C LEU A 115 -5.56 -0.35 9.28
N GLN A 116 -4.76 0.62 8.85
CA GLN A 116 -4.95 2.03 9.18
C GLN A 116 -4.41 2.89 8.03
N PHE A 117 -5.20 3.88 7.60
CA PHE A 117 -4.84 4.75 6.47
C PHE A 117 -3.52 5.52 6.69
N THR A 118 -3.24 5.99 7.91
CA THR A 118 -1.99 6.69 8.26
C THR A 118 -0.77 5.77 8.18
N LYS A 119 -0.89 4.51 8.61
CA LYS A 119 0.19 3.52 8.46
C LYS A 119 0.41 3.19 6.98
N THR A 120 -0.66 3.00 6.23
CA THR A 120 -0.60 2.75 4.78
C THR A 120 0.11 3.90 4.07
N ALA A 121 -0.26 5.14 4.37
CA ALA A 121 0.38 6.33 3.83
C ALA A 121 1.86 6.42 4.24
N GLY A 122 2.19 6.22 5.51
CA GLY A 122 3.57 6.24 6.00
C GLY A 122 4.46 5.19 5.35
N ILE A 123 3.98 3.95 5.20
CA ILE A 123 4.70 2.86 4.53
C ILE A 123 4.89 3.18 3.04
N ALA A 124 3.86 3.70 2.37
CA ALA A 124 3.93 4.07 0.97
C ALA A 124 4.91 5.23 0.73
N ALA A 125 4.88 6.27 1.58
CA ALA A 125 5.82 7.39 1.52
C ALA A 125 7.27 6.91 1.72
N ALA A 126 7.53 6.10 2.73
CA ALA A 126 8.86 5.55 2.99
C ALA A 126 9.36 4.71 1.81
N ALA A 127 8.51 3.83 1.26
CA ALA A 127 8.84 3.02 0.09
C ALA A 127 9.12 3.86 -1.15
N SER A 128 8.33 4.92 -1.37
CA SER A 128 8.52 5.88 -2.46
C SER A 128 9.90 6.55 -2.36
N VAL A 129 10.22 7.13 -1.19
CA VAL A 129 11.52 7.78 -0.96
C VAL A 129 12.66 6.77 -1.16
N PHE A 130 12.54 5.56 -0.62
CA PHE A 130 13.57 4.53 -0.75
C PHE A 130 13.80 4.11 -2.20
N LEU A 131 12.73 3.97 -2.99
CA LEU A 131 12.83 3.69 -4.42
C LEU A 131 13.45 4.87 -5.19
N LEU A 132 13.04 6.10 -4.92
CA LEU A 132 13.57 7.29 -5.59
C LEU A 132 15.06 7.49 -5.30
N LEU A 133 15.50 7.30 -4.06
CA LEU A 133 16.93 7.33 -3.70
C LEU A 133 17.69 6.26 -4.48
N TYR A 134 17.16 5.04 -4.59
CA TYR A 134 17.77 3.98 -5.38
C TYR A 134 17.91 4.36 -6.85
N VAL A 135 16.87 4.98 -7.44
CA VAL A 135 16.90 5.42 -8.85
C VAL A 135 17.93 6.53 -9.07
N LEU A 136 18.04 7.49 -8.13
CA LEU A 136 19.01 8.59 -8.22
C LEU A 136 20.48 8.12 -8.14
N GLU A 137 20.75 7.01 -7.47
CA GLU A 137 22.09 6.46 -7.35
C GLU A 137 22.49 5.55 -8.52
N LYS A 138 21.57 5.25 -9.43
CA LYS A 138 21.87 4.45 -10.63
C LYS A 138 22.67 5.27 -11.64
N GLU A 139 23.68 4.67 -12.25
CA GLU A 139 24.41 5.25 -13.37
C GLU A 139 23.50 5.49 -14.59
N ARG A 140 22.51 4.63 -14.79
CA ARG A 140 21.49 4.76 -15.84
C ARG A 140 20.13 4.98 -15.24
N TRP A 141 19.59 6.15 -15.45
CA TRP A 141 18.27 6.55 -14.99
C TRP A 141 17.15 5.71 -15.64
N SER A 142 16.25 5.23 -14.81
CA SER A 142 15.03 4.57 -15.24
C SER A 142 13.83 5.48 -14.99
N TRP A 143 13.33 6.10 -16.03
CA TRP A 143 12.13 6.95 -15.94
C TRP A 143 10.91 6.19 -15.42
N ALA A 144 10.76 4.92 -15.79
CA ALA A 144 9.66 4.10 -15.31
C ALA A 144 9.69 3.91 -13.80
N GLU A 145 10.86 3.63 -13.20
CA GLU A 145 11.01 3.51 -11.75
C GLU A 145 10.81 4.84 -11.03
N ALA A 146 11.30 5.95 -11.62
CA ALA A 146 11.12 7.28 -11.05
C ALA A 146 9.64 7.67 -11.02
N VAL A 147 8.92 7.52 -12.15
CA VAL A 147 7.48 7.77 -12.24
C VAL A 147 6.70 6.89 -11.28
N PHE A 148 7.05 5.61 -11.19
CA PHE A 148 6.41 4.70 -10.26
C PHE A 148 6.61 5.13 -8.79
N GLY A 149 7.84 5.52 -8.41
CA GLY A 149 8.12 6.05 -7.08
C GLY A 149 7.33 7.32 -6.77
N ILE A 150 7.25 8.27 -7.72
CA ILE A 150 6.45 9.49 -7.57
C ILE A 150 4.95 9.15 -7.42
N CYS A 151 4.42 8.27 -8.26
CA CYS A 151 3.01 7.86 -8.16
C CYS A 151 2.71 7.21 -6.80
N LEU A 152 3.61 6.37 -6.30
CA LEU A 152 3.46 5.75 -4.97
C LEU A 152 3.47 6.82 -3.87
N GLY A 153 4.32 7.84 -3.96
CA GLY A 153 4.35 8.96 -3.02
C GLY A 153 3.10 9.86 -3.08
N ILE A 154 2.48 10.02 -4.25
CA ILE A 154 1.22 10.76 -4.39
C ILE A 154 0.03 10.00 -3.76
N MET A 155 0.09 8.66 -3.76
CA MET A 155 -0.94 7.82 -3.13
C MET A 155 -0.76 7.67 -1.60
N ALA A 156 0.37 8.13 -1.05
CA ALA A 156 0.64 8.22 0.38
C ALA A 156 -0.06 9.42 1.01
#